data_d28dbd4c33d9629cfbad2b7c96c25a80
#
_entry.id   d28dbd4c33d9629cfbad2b7c96c25a80
#
_cell.length_a   1.000
_cell.length_b   1.000
_cell.length_c   1.000
_cell.angle_alpha   90.00
_cell.angle_beta   90.00
_cell.angle_gamma   90.00
#
_symmetry.space_group_name_H-M   'P 1'
#
loop_
_entity.id
_entity.type
_entity.pdbx_description
1 polymer ?
#
loop_
_entity_poly.entity_id
_entity_poly.type
_entity_poly.pdbx_seq_one_letter_code
_entity_poly.pdbx_strand_id
1 'polypeptide(L)'
;SELIEQTYPEILRSNLANTVLELKKLGIDNLVTFDYMDPPAPETVMRALELLNYLGAFDDQGHLTPLGEIMAEFPLDPQLAKMLIVSPEFKCSNEILSIAAMLSVPNVFVRPSQVSQRQAADAARAEFAHPDGDHLTLLNVYHAYKTNCPDMKTGSDWCWQNYLSHRALVQADNVRQQLQRTMERFDLDLV
;
A
#
# COMPACT_ATOMS: atom_id res chain seq x y z
N SER A 1 -23.98 -30.63 4.04
CA SER A 1 -23.73 -29.19 4.19
C SER A 1 -22.23 -28.96 4.14
N GLU A 2 -21.75 -28.62 2.99
CA GLU A 2 -20.35 -28.23 2.77
C GLU A 2 -20.18 -26.84 3.34
N LEU A 3 -19.42 -26.73 4.43
CA LEU A 3 -18.89 -25.49 4.92
C LEU A 3 -17.96 -24.93 3.84
N ILE A 4 -18.29 -23.80 3.30
CA ILE A 4 -17.43 -23.05 2.39
C ILE A 4 -16.11 -22.81 3.15
N GLU A 5 -15.03 -23.40 2.67
CA GLU A 5 -13.67 -23.14 3.18
C GLU A 5 -13.48 -21.64 3.22
N GLN A 6 -13.12 -21.12 4.40
CA GLN A 6 -12.85 -19.70 4.57
C GLN A 6 -11.73 -19.31 3.60
N THR A 7 -12.10 -18.51 2.62
CA THR A 7 -11.10 -17.83 1.79
C THR A 7 -10.23 -16.99 2.71
N TYR A 8 -8.93 -17.27 2.72
CA TYR A 8 -7.96 -16.45 3.46
C TYR A 8 -8.16 -14.98 3.12
N PRO A 9 -8.19 -14.07 4.11
CA PRO A 9 -8.33 -12.64 3.87
C PRO A 9 -7.29 -12.14 2.86
N GLU A 10 -7.67 -11.20 2.03
CA GLU A 10 -6.79 -10.59 1.00
C GLU A 10 -5.46 -10.07 1.58
N ILE A 11 -5.49 -9.57 2.81
CA ILE A 11 -4.32 -9.12 3.58
C ILE A 11 -3.28 -10.24 3.76
N LEU A 12 -3.71 -11.46 4.03
CA LEU A 12 -2.79 -12.60 4.19
C LEU A 12 -2.19 -13.06 2.85
N ARG A 13 -2.90 -12.88 1.74
CA ARG A 13 -2.38 -13.18 0.39
C ARG A 13 -1.34 -12.14 -0.04
N SER A 14 -1.56 -10.87 0.23
CA SER A 14 -0.61 -9.79 -0.06
C SER A 14 0.69 -9.95 0.72
N ASN A 15 0.60 -10.31 2.00
CA ASN A 15 1.77 -10.57 2.83
C ASN A 15 2.55 -11.79 2.35
N LEU A 16 1.86 -12.84 1.90
CA LEU A 16 2.52 -14.02 1.35
C LEU A 16 3.24 -13.72 0.04
N ALA A 17 2.64 -12.93 -0.84
CA ALA A 17 3.29 -12.51 -2.09
C ALA A 17 4.57 -11.71 -1.82
N ASN A 18 4.57 -10.81 -0.85
CA ASN A 18 5.78 -10.11 -0.40
C ASN A 18 6.84 -11.07 0.12
N THR A 19 6.45 -11.99 0.99
CA THR A 19 7.36 -13.00 1.55
C THR A 19 7.98 -13.86 0.45
N VAL A 20 7.18 -14.33 -0.50
CA VAL A 20 7.63 -15.10 -1.66
C VAL A 20 8.65 -14.32 -2.49
N LEU A 21 8.37 -13.04 -2.73
CA LEU A 21 9.25 -12.16 -3.51
C LEU A 21 10.60 -11.97 -2.80
N GLU A 22 10.60 -11.75 -1.49
CA GLU A 22 11.82 -11.65 -0.68
C GLU A 22 12.63 -12.95 -0.66
N LEU A 23 11.96 -14.10 -0.49
CA LEU A 23 12.62 -15.40 -0.48
C LEU A 23 13.29 -15.70 -1.82
N LYS A 24 12.64 -15.39 -2.95
CA LYS A 24 13.22 -15.52 -4.29
C LYS A 24 14.44 -14.62 -4.46
N LYS A 25 14.38 -13.37 -3.96
CA LYS A 25 15.52 -12.46 -3.97
C LYS A 25 16.72 -13.01 -3.18
N LEU A 26 16.46 -13.76 -2.11
CA LEU A 26 17.48 -14.43 -1.31
C LEU A 26 18.01 -15.73 -1.96
N GLY A 27 17.52 -16.12 -3.14
CA GLY A 27 17.95 -17.29 -3.88
C GLY A 27 17.28 -18.60 -3.44
N ILE A 28 16.14 -18.51 -2.74
CA ILE A 28 15.37 -19.69 -2.32
C ILE A 28 14.38 -20.07 -3.43
N ASP A 29 14.65 -21.15 -4.16
CA ASP A 29 13.87 -21.55 -5.33
C ASP A 29 12.65 -22.41 -4.98
N ASN A 30 12.75 -23.26 -3.97
CA ASN A 30 11.65 -24.14 -3.59
C ASN A 30 10.81 -23.53 -2.47
N LEU A 31 9.80 -22.76 -2.85
CA LEU A 31 8.92 -22.02 -1.93
C LEU A 31 7.81 -22.89 -1.33
N VAL A 32 7.47 -24.00 -1.95
CA VAL A 32 6.43 -24.93 -1.47
C VAL A 32 6.94 -25.78 -0.30
N THR A 33 8.19 -26.15 -0.32
CA THR A 33 8.84 -26.97 0.72
C THR A 33 9.71 -26.17 1.67
N PHE A 34 9.70 -24.84 1.57
CA PHE A 34 10.43 -23.99 2.49
C PHE A 34 9.88 -24.16 3.92
N ASP A 35 10.78 -24.19 4.89
CA ASP A 35 10.44 -24.40 6.31
C ASP A 35 9.90 -23.10 6.93
N TYR A 36 8.62 -22.86 6.72
CA TYR A 36 7.91 -21.75 7.35
C TYR A 36 7.60 -22.08 8.81
N MET A 37 7.68 -21.12 9.71
CA MET A 37 7.24 -21.28 11.10
C MET A 37 5.76 -21.68 11.19
N ASP A 38 4.94 -21.14 10.28
CA ASP A 38 3.52 -21.46 10.13
C ASP A 38 3.26 -21.65 8.64
N PRO A 39 3.37 -22.89 8.12
CA PRO A 39 3.38 -23.14 6.70
C PRO A 39 2.01 -22.82 6.07
N PRO A 40 1.98 -21.96 5.04
CA PRO A 40 0.76 -21.68 4.29
C PRO A 40 0.34 -22.93 3.49
N ALA A 41 -0.96 -23.02 3.17
CA ALA A 41 -1.45 -24.06 2.29
C ALA A 41 -0.75 -23.96 0.91
N PRO A 42 -0.38 -25.08 0.28
CA PRO A 42 0.29 -25.07 -1.02
C PRO A 42 -0.47 -24.28 -2.10
N GLU A 43 -1.79 -24.32 -2.09
CA GLU A 43 -2.63 -23.54 -3.01
C GLU A 43 -2.46 -22.03 -2.83
N THR A 44 -2.25 -21.57 -1.60
CA THR A 44 -2.03 -20.16 -1.29
C THR A 44 -0.68 -19.69 -1.84
N VAL A 45 0.35 -20.52 -1.73
CA VAL A 45 1.66 -20.26 -2.33
C VAL A 45 1.56 -20.19 -3.85
N MET A 46 0.84 -21.12 -4.47
CA MET A 46 0.63 -21.14 -5.92
C MET A 46 -0.08 -19.88 -6.42
N ARG A 47 -1.12 -19.42 -5.72
CA ARG A 47 -1.81 -18.17 -6.05
C ARG A 47 -0.90 -16.95 -5.93
N ALA A 48 -0.03 -16.90 -4.92
CA ALA A 48 0.95 -15.84 -4.79
C ALA A 48 1.95 -15.84 -5.95
N LEU A 49 2.42 -17.01 -6.37
CA LEU A 49 3.31 -17.17 -7.54
C LEU A 49 2.63 -16.74 -8.83
N GLU A 50 1.38 -17.12 -9.04
CA GLU A 50 0.58 -16.70 -10.20
C GLU A 50 0.38 -15.19 -10.24
N LEU A 51 0.08 -14.55 -9.12
CA LEU A 51 -0.04 -13.11 -9.01
C LEU A 51 1.27 -12.40 -9.38
N LEU A 52 2.40 -12.88 -8.87
CA LEU A 52 3.71 -12.29 -9.14
C LEU A 52 4.14 -12.50 -10.60
N ASN A 53 3.80 -13.63 -11.20
CA ASN A 53 3.97 -13.85 -12.63
C ASN A 53 3.10 -12.89 -13.46
N TYR A 54 1.83 -12.74 -13.11
CA TYR A 54 0.92 -11.82 -13.78
C TYR A 54 1.41 -10.35 -13.70
N LEU A 55 1.99 -9.95 -12.57
CA LEU A 55 2.56 -8.62 -12.38
C LEU A 55 3.91 -8.43 -13.11
N GLY A 56 4.50 -9.50 -13.61
CA GLY A 56 5.80 -9.46 -14.27
C GLY A 56 7.00 -9.51 -13.34
N ALA A 57 6.80 -9.83 -12.06
CA ALA A 57 7.88 -10.03 -11.09
C ALA A 57 8.63 -11.34 -11.32
N PHE A 58 7.95 -12.36 -11.83
CA PHE A 58 8.51 -13.64 -12.25
C PHE A 58 8.27 -13.89 -13.74
N ASP A 59 9.21 -14.55 -14.38
CA ASP A 59 9.04 -15.10 -15.73
C ASP A 59 8.24 -16.41 -15.71
N ASP A 60 7.97 -16.98 -16.90
CA ASP A 60 7.21 -18.23 -17.02
C ASP A 60 7.94 -19.46 -16.44
N GLN A 61 9.24 -19.36 -16.22
CA GLN A 61 10.06 -20.39 -15.58
C GLN A 61 10.16 -20.19 -14.05
N GLY A 62 9.57 -19.13 -13.52
CA GLY A 62 9.58 -18.80 -12.11
C GLY A 62 10.85 -18.10 -11.61
N HIS A 63 11.67 -17.57 -12.53
CA HIS A 63 12.82 -16.77 -12.17
C HIS A 63 12.43 -15.31 -11.90
N LEU A 64 13.13 -14.69 -10.97
CA LEU A 64 12.94 -13.28 -10.64
C LEU A 64 13.38 -12.39 -11.81
N THR A 65 12.48 -11.52 -12.26
CA THR A 65 12.77 -10.53 -13.31
C THR A 65 13.45 -9.29 -12.74
N PRO A 66 14.08 -8.43 -13.55
CA PRO A 66 14.58 -7.13 -13.10
C PRO A 66 13.51 -6.27 -12.43
N LEU A 67 12.28 -6.30 -12.95
CA LEU A 67 11.12 -5.64 -12.32
C LEU A 67 10.84 -6.22 -10.94
N GLY A 68 10.85 -7.55 -10.81
CA GLY A 68 10.66 -8.24 -9.54
C GLY A 68 11.71 -7.90 -8.49
N GLU A 69 12.96 -7.73 -8.89
CA GLU A 69 14.05 -7.28 -8.00
C GLU A 69 13.78 -5.88 -7.44
N ILE A 70 13.32 -4.96 -8.27
CA ILE A 70 12.95 -3.61 -7.84
C ILE A 70 11.71 -3.64 -6.94
N MET A 71 10.69 -4.41 -7.31
CA MET A 71 9.48 -4.57 -6.49
C MET A 71 9.79 -5.07 -5.07
N ALA A 72 10.75 -5.96 -4.92
CA ALA A 72 11.18 -6.50 -3.62
C ALA A 72 11.82 -5.46 -2.70
N GLU A 73 12.32 -4.35 -3.22
CA GLU A 73 12.92 -3.26 -2.44
C GLU A 73 11.90 -2.29 -1.84
N PHE A 74 10.67 -2.31 -2.32
CA PHE A 74 9.61 -1.46 -1.78
C PHE A 74 8.87 -2.16 -0.63
N PRO A 75 8.68 -1.50 0.52
CA PRO A 75 7.87 -2.02 1.64
C PRO A 75 6.37 -1.86 1.36
N LEU A 76 5.93 -2.31 0.21
CA LEU A 76 4.56 -2.23 -0.30
C LEU A 76 4.09 -3.61 -0.75
N ASP A 77 2.76 -3.79 -0.84
CA ASP A 77 2.27 -4.97 -1.54
C ASP A 77 2.72 -4.93 -3.03
N PRO A 78 2.86 -6.09 -3.69
CA PRO A 78 3.42 -6.15 -5.04
C PRO A 78 2.65 -5.34 -6.08
N GLN A 79 1.33 -5.22 -5.96
CA GLN A 79 0.49 -4.44 -6.88
C GLN A 79 0.78 -2.93 -6.75
N LEU A 80 0.89 -2.43 -5.53
CA LEU A 80 1.26 -1.04 -5.26
C LEU A 80 2.70 -0.75 -5.69
N ALA A 81 3.62 -1.67 -5.41
CA ALA A 81 5.02 -1.54 -5.83
C ALA A 81 5.13 -1.43 -7.35
N LYS A 82 4.44 -2.30 -8.10
CA LYS A 82 4.42 -2.21 -9.57
C LYS A 82 3.79 -0.91 -10.06
N MET A 83 2.66 -0.51 -9.49
CA MET A 83 1.98 0.73 -9.87
C MET A 83 2.91 1.94 -9.70
N LEU A 84 3.67 1.98 -8.60
CA LEU A 84 4.63 3.05 -8.33
C LEU A 84 5.82 3.02 -9.32
N ILE A 85 6.36 1.84 -9.61
CA ILE A 85 7.50 1.66 -10.53
C ILE A 85 7.16 2.09 -11.96
N VAL A 86 5.94 1.82 -12.43
CA VAL A 86 5.51 2.19 -13.78
C VAL A 86 4.94 3.61 -13.88
N SER A 87 4.64 4.25 -12.75
CA SER A 87 4.01 5.57 -12.69
C SER A 87 4.78 6.71 -13.40
N PRO A 88 6.12 6.71 -13.47
CA PRO A 88 6.84 7.72 -14.25
C PRO A 88 6.49 7.72 -15.74
N GLU A 89 6.22 6.56 -16.33
CA GLU A 89 5.81 6.43 -17.73
C GLU A 89 4.47 7.12 -17.99
N PHE A 90 3.59 7.15 -17.00
CA PHE A 90 2.28 7.82 -17.03
C PHE A 90 2.32 9.26 -16.52
N LYS A 91 3.49 9.78 -16.16
CA LYS A 91 3.67 11.13 -15.63
C LYS A 91 2.82 11.46 -14.41
N CYS A 92 2.65 10.50 -13.51
CA CYS A 92 1.85 10.62 -12.28
C CYS A 92 2.56 10.04 -11.04
N SER A 93 3.89 9.95 -11.06
CA SER A 93 4.63 9.31 -9.98
C SER A 93 4.51 10.04 -8.64
N ASN A 94 4.42 11.38 -8.63
CA ASN A 94 4.19 12.13 -7.41
C ASN A 94 2.84 11.79 -6.75
N GLU A 95 1.78 11.71 -7.54
CA GLU A 95 0.44 11.36 -7.07
C GLU A 95 0.38 9.90 -6.59
N ILE A 96 0.93 8.97 -7.35
CA ILE A 96 0.96 7.55 -6.97
C ILE A 96 1.82 7.34 -5.72
N LEU A 97 2.92 8.05 -5.58
CA LEU A 97 3.76 8.02 -4.38
C LEU A 97 2.97 8.42 -3.12
N SER A 98 2.19 9.49 -3.20
CA SER A 98 1.32 9.95 -2.11
C SER A 98 0.21 8.95 -1.80
N ILE A 99 -0.44 8.40 -2.83
CA ILE A 99 -1.50 7.38 -2.68
C ILE A 99 -0.94 6.11 -2.05
N ALA A 100 0.20 5.61 -2.52
CA ALA A 100 0.85 4.43 -1.96
C ALA A 100 1.21 4.60 -0.48
N ALA A 101 1.72 5.77 -0.10
CA ALA A 101 2.00 6.10 1.28
C ALA A 101 0.73 6.14 2.14
N MET A 102 -0.34 6.73 1.64
CA MET A 102 -1.64 6.79 2.33
C MET A 102 -2.29 5.41 2.50
N LEU A 103 -2.15 4.52 1.53
CA LEU A 103 -2.63 3.13 1.59
C LEU A 103 -1.81 2.26 2.55
N SER A 104 -0.58 2.65 2.85
CA SER A 104 0.32 1.90 3.75
C SER A 104 0.05 2.13 5.23
N VAL A 105 -0.76 3.12 5.58
CA VAL A 105 -1.11 3.43 6.96
C VAL A 105 -2.55 3.03 7.28
N PRO A 106 -2.84 2.58 8.52
CA PRO A 106 -4.19 2.21 8.89
C PRO A 106 -5.05 3.45 9.16
N ASN A 107 -6.32 3.37 8.77
CA ASN A 107 -7.41 4.26 9.21
C ASN A 107 -7.07 5.75 9.27
N VAL A 108 -6.92 6.37 8.11
CA VAL A 108 -6.73 7.83 8.00
C VAL A 108 -7.96 8.59 8.52
N PHE A 109 -9.17 8.07 8.25
CA PHE A 109 -10.42 8.64 8.72
C PHE A 109 -10.78 8.12 10.11
N VAL A 110 -11.05 9.04 11.04
CA VAL A 110 -11.51 8.71 12.39
C VAL A 110 -13.03 8.59 12.39
N ARG A 111 -13.54 7.47 12.91
CA ARG A 111 -14.97 7.28 13.12
C ARG A 111 -15.29 7.38 14.60
N PRO A 112 -15.99 8.43 15.06
CA PRO A 112 -16.34 8.60 16.47
C PRO A 112 -17.28 7.48 16.97
N SER A 113 -17.11 7.10 18.23
CA SER A 113 -18.02 6.13 18.89
C SER A 113 -19.41 6.72 19.14
N GLN A 114 -19.47 8.03 19.39
CA GLN A 114 -20.74 8.74 19.63
C GLN A 114 -21.52 8.94 18.34
N VAL A 115 -22.77 8.54 18.34
CA VAL A 115 -23.67 8.62 17.17
C VAL A 115 -23.85 10.07 16.70
N SER A 116 -23.94 11.04 17.62
CA SER A 116 -24.08 12.46 17.30
C SER A 116 -22.91 13.05 16.51
N GLN A 117 -21.72 12.50 16.69
CA GLN A 117 -20.52 12.96 16.00
C GLN A 117 -20.27 12.23 14.66
N ARG A 118 -20.95 11.10 14.43
CA ARG A 118 -20.80 10.33 13.19
C ARG A 118 -21.23 11.09 11.96
N GLN A 119 -22.34 11.84 12.06
CA GLN A 119 -22.80 12.69 10.95
C GLN A 119 -21.78 13.78 10.59
N ALA A 120 -21.18 14.40 11.58
CA ALA A 120 -20.16 15.42 11.36
C ALA A 120 -18.88 14.80 10.75
N ALA A 121 -18.49 13.60 11.18
CA ALA A 121 -17.38 12.86 10.60
C ALA A 121 -17.64 12.42 9.15
N ASP A 122 -18.84 11.95 8.85
CA ASP A 122 -19.25 11.58 7.49
C ASP A 122 -19.30 12.81 6.58
N ALA A 123 -19.78 13.95 7.06
CA ALA A 123 -19.77 15.20 6.32
C ALA A 123 -18.33 15.69 6.03
N ALA A 124 -17.44 15.65 7.02
CA ALA A 124 -16.03 15.99 6.85
C ALA A 124 -15.34 15.10 5.82
N ARG A 125 -15.60 13.80 5.87
CA ARG A 125 -15.08 12.82 4.89
C ARG A 125 -15.60 13.13 3.48
N ALA A 126 -16.86 13.50 3.35
CA ALA A 126 -17.48 13.83 2.06
C ALA A 126 -16.81 15.04 1.39
N GLU A 127 -16.26 15.98 2.13
CA GLU A 127 -15.52 17.14 1.58
C GLU A 127 -14.23 16.73 0.83
N PHE A 128 -13.62 15.62 1.23
CA PHE A 128 -12.44 15.07 0.55
C PHE A 128 -12.79 14.08 -0.55
N ALA A 129 -14.05 13.63 -0.63
CA ALA A 129 -14.45 12.58 -1.57
C ALA A 129 -14.22 13.00 -3.02
N HIS A 130 -13.66 12.07 -3.80
CA HIS A 130 -13.49 12.23 -5.22
C HIS A 130 -14.43 11.26 -5.97
N PRO A 131 -15.11 11.71 -7.04
CA PRO A 131 -16.07 10.86 -7.78
C PRO A 131 -15.41 9.62 -8.41
N ASP A 132 -14.12 9.69 -8.71
CA ASP A 132 -13.38 8.60 -9.36
C ASP A 132 -12.74 7.62 -8.37
N GLY A 133 -13.07 7.69 -7.09
CA GLY A 133 -12.79 6.64 -6.13
C GLY A 133 -11.93 7.01 -4.91
N ASP A 134 -11.70 6.00 -4.08
CA ASP A 134 -11.07 6.14 -2.77
C ASP A 134 -9.59 6.54 -2.85
N HIS A 135 -8.87 6.13 -3.87
CA HIS A 135 -7.45 6.48 -4.04
C HIS A 135 -7.28 7.99 -4.24
N LEU A 136 -8.12 8.62 -5.06
CA LEU A 136 -8.10 10.06 -5.25
C LEU A 136 -8.63 10.82 -4.05
N THR A 137 -9.55 10.24 -3.29
CA THR A 137 -9.99 10.77 -2.00
C THR A 137 -8.82 10.84 -1.02
N LEU A 138 -8.02 9.80 -0.90
CA LEU A 138 -6.81 9.79 -0.07
C LEU A 138 -5.77 10.81 -0.53
N LEU A 139 -5.60 10.99 -1.83
CA LEU A 139 -4.73 12.01 -2.39
C LEU A 139 -5.19 13.42 -2.00
N ASN A 140 -6.49 13.69 -2.07
CA ASN A 140 -7.07 14.96 -1.62
C ASN A 140 -6.80 15.24 -0.13
N VAL A 141 -6.95 14.23 0.71
CA VAL A 141 -6.64 14.31 2.15
C VAL A 141 -5.17 14.66 2.37
N TYR A 142 -4.27 13.98 1.68
CA TYR A 142 -2.83 14.23 1.80
C TYR A 142 -2.45 15.64 1.36
N HIS A 143 -2.95 16.11 0.23
CA HIS A 143 -2.71 17.47 -0.26
C HIS A 143 -3.25 18.52 0.71
N ALA A 144 -4.47 18.34 1.22
CA ALA A 144 -5.05 19.24 2.21
C ALA A 144 -4.23 19.26 3.50
N TYR A 145 -3.76 18.12 3.97
CA TYR A 145 -2.87 18.03 5.12
C TYR A 145 -1.57 18.81 4.91
N LYS A 146 -0.90 18.63 3.79
CA LYS A 146 0.35 19.33 3.48
C LYS A 146 0.16 20.84 3.34
N THR A 147 -0.99 21.26 2.83
CA THR A 147 -1.31 22.69 2.66
C THR A 147 -1.66 23.39 3.98
N ASN A 148 -2.40 22.70 4.86
CA ASN A 148 -2.96 23.32 6.07
C ASN A 148 -2.12 23.08 7.33
N CYS A 149 -1.12 22.20 7.28
CA CYS A 149 -0.38 21.76 8.45
C CYS A 149 1.12 22.06 8.32
N PRO A 150 1.55 23.32 8.48
CA PRO A 150 2.95 23.69 8.39
C PRO A 150 3.80 23.16 9.55
N ASP A 151 3.19 22.86 10.68
CA ASP A 151 3.85 22.33 11.87
C ASP A 151 2.98 21.28 12.58
N MET A 152 3.60 20.53 13.51
CA MET A 152 2.95 19.43 14.22
C MET A 152 1.74 19.83 15.05
N LYS A 153 1.76 21.02 15.65
CA LYS A 153 0.66 21.49 16.49
C LYS A 153 -0.55 21.86 15.64
N THR A 154 -0.35 22.70 14.63
CA THR A 154 -1.38 23.08 13.67
C THR A 154 -1.96 21.84 12.98
N GLY A 155 -1.11 20.89 12.63
CA GLY A 155 -1.52 19.63 12.02
C GLY A 155 -2.43 18.78 12.92
N SER A 156 -2.12 18.70 14.20
CA SER A 156 -2.95 17.99 15.17
C SER A 156 -4.35 18.62 15.30
N ASP A 157 -4.41 19.93 15.42
CA ASP A 157 -5.68 20.66 15.57
C ASP A 157 -6.53 20.57 14.30
N TRP A 158 -5.91 20.73 13.13
CA TRP A 158 -6.58 20.61 11.83
C TRP A 158 -7.12 19.21 11.61
N CYS A 159 -6.35 18.17 11.91
CA CYS A 159 -6.79 16.78 11.81
C CYS A 159 -7.97 16.49 12.73
N TRP A 160 -7.92 16.98 13.95
CA TRP A 160 -9.02 16.84 14.90
C TRP A 160 -10.32 17.46 14.37
N GLN A 161 -10.25 18.66 13.83
CA GLN A 161 -11.41 19.37 13.26
C GLN A 161 -12.01 18.66 12.05
N ASN A 162 -11.18 17.93 11.28
CA ASN A 162 -11.59 17.22 10.07
C ASN A 162 -11.80 15.71 10.26
N TYR A 163 -11.81 15.22 11.49
CA TYR A 163 -11.95 13.78 11.80
C TYR A 163 -10.92 12.92 11.08
N LEU A 164 -9.68 13.39 11.06
CA LEU A 164 -8.53 12.67 10.50
C LEU A 164 -7.56 12.23 11.59
N SER A 165 -6.91 11.09 11.38
CA SER A 165 -5.86 10.62 12.28
C SER A 165 -4.54 11.34 11.99
N HIS A 166 -4.16 12.30 12.83
CA HIS A 166 -2.88 12.99 12.71
C HIS A 166 -1.69 12.02 12.74
N ARG A 167 -1.75 11.01 13.62
CA ARG A 167 -0.72 9.96 13.71
C ARG A 167 -0.57 9.21 12.39
N ALA A 168 -1.68 8.84 11.75
CA ALA A 168 -1.66 8.15 10.46
C ALA A 168 -1.07 9.04 9.35
N LEU A 169 -1.41 10.33 9.32
CA LEU A 169 -0.89 11.27 8.32
C LEU A 169 0.61 11.55 8.50
N VAL A 170 1.09 11.67 9.73
CA VAL A 170 2.54 11.77 10.01
C VAL A 170 3.26 10.51 9.56
N GLN A 171 2.70 9.34 9.84
CA GLN A 171 3.27 8.07 9.39
C GLN A 171 3.27 7.96 7.87
N ALA A 172 2.19 8.37 7.20
CA ALA A 172 2.11 8.39 5.74
C ALA A 172 3.18 9.30 5.12
N ASP A 173 3.41 10.48 5.69
CA ASP A 173 4.46 11.38 5.22
C ASP A 173 5.86 10.78 5.37
N ASN A 174 6.12 10.08 6.46
CA ASN A 174 7.38 9.35 6.66
C ASN A 174 7.53 8.19 5.66
N VAL A 175 6.48 7.41 5.42
CA VAL A 175 6.49 6.33 4.42
C VAL A 175 6.73 6.91 3.03
N ARG A 176 6.08 8.02 2.69
CA ARG A 176 6.29 8.70 1.40
C ARG A 176 7.76 9.07 1.17
N GLN A 177 8.41 9.60 2.18
CA GLN A 177 9.84 9.94 2.10
C GLN A 177 10.72 8.71 1.88
N GLN A 178 10.42 7.59 2.56
CA GLN A 178 11.14 6.32 2.38
C GLN A 178 10.96 5.76 0.96
N LEU A 179 9.72 5.77 0.46
CA LEU A 179 9.39 5.33 -0.90
C LEU A 179 10.08 6.20 -1.95
N GLN A 180 10.12 7.51 -1.74
CA GLN A 180 10.82 8.45 -2.62
C GLN A 180 12.31 8.13 -2.70
N ARG A 181 12.97 7.89 -1.57
CA ARG A 181 14.40 7.50 -1.55
C ARG A 181 14.66 6.20 -2.31
N THR A 182 13.75 5.24 -2.22
CA THR A 182 13.84 3.99 -2.97
C THR A 182 13.68 4.25 -4.47
N MET A 183 12.74 5.09 -4.89
CA MET A 183 12.59 5.50 -6.28
C MET A 183 13.85 6.17 -6.82
N GLU A 184 14.42 7.11 -6.08
CA GLU A 184 15.66 7.81 -6.43
C GLU A 184 16.83 6.83 -6.59
N ARG A 185 16.92 5.82 -5.72
CA ARG A 185 17.97 4.79 -5.81
C ARG A 185 17.91 3.95 -7.10
N PHE A 186 16.72 3.77 -7.66
CA PHE A 186 16.50 3.04 -8.91
C PHE A 186 16.29 3.94 -10.14
N ASP A 187 16.66 5.23 -10.04
CA ASP A 187 16.52 6.23 -11.10
C ASP A 187 15.07 6.33 -11.64
N LEU A 188 14.10 6.19 -10.77
CA LEU A 188 12.68 6.36 -11.10
C LEU A 188 12.29 7.84 -10.91
N ASP A 189 11.91 8.49 -11.98
CA ASP A 189 11.64 9.93 -11.98
C ASP A 189 10.35 10.27 -11.22
N LEU A 190 10.40 11.36 -10.45
CA LEU A 190 9.23 11.99 -9.84
C LEU A 190 8.66 13.04 -10.82
N VAL A 191 7.53 12.68 -11.43
CA VAL A 191 6.86 13.51 -12.45
C VAL A 191 5.43 13.82 -12.02
#